data_b99122d6526a6d169ddb15a7648321e4
#
_entry.id   b99122d6526a6d169ddb15a7648321e4
#
_cell.length_a   1.000
_cell.length_b   1.000
_cell.length_c   1.000
_cell.angle_alpha   90.00
_cell.angle_beta   90.00
_cell.angle_gamma   90.00
#
_symmetry.space_group_name_H-M   'P 1'
#
loop_
_entity.id
_entity.type
_entity.pdbx_description
1 polymer ?
#
loop_
_entity_poly.entity_id
_entity_poly.type
_entity_poly.pdbx_seq_one_letter_code
_entity_poly.pdbx_strand_id
1 'polypeptide(L)'
;MLIGELARVTGLTKDTIRYYTQMGLINAGQKPAGNKKYADYDEATVALLGHVKLGKSVGFTLSEIKSVTTSVYDGTITDETFKEAF
;
A
#
# COMPACT_ATOMS: atom_id res chain seq x y z
N MET A 1 -0.54 -9.34 9.51
CA MET A 1 -0.13 -8.56 10.72
C MET A 1 -1.13 -7.44 10.99
N LEU A 2 -1.26 -7.04 12.23
CA LEU A 2 -2.11 -5.93 12.60
C LEU A 2 -1.41 -4.59 12.34
N ILE A 3 -2.20 -3.51 12.35
CA ILE A 3 -1.70 -2.17 12.01
C ILE A 3 -0.53 -1.72 12.89
N GLY A 4 -0.52 -2.10 14.17
CA GLY A 4 0.57 -1.75 15.08
C GLY A 4 1.90 -2.35 14.68
N GLU A 5 1.90 -3.61 14.25
CA GLU A 5 3.10 -4.26 13.76
C GLU A 5 3.52 -3.70 12.41
N LEU A 6 2.55 -3.45 11.53
CA LEU A 6 2.85 -2.83 10.23
C LEU A 6 3.50 -1.47 10.41
N ALA A 7 2.98 -0.65 11.34
CA ALA A 7 3.57 0.65 11.67
C ALA A 7 5.02 0.50 12.15
N ARG A 8 5.26 -0.50 12.99
CA ARG A 8 6.61 -0.75 13.54
C ARG A 8 7.60 -1.13 12.46
N VAL A 9 7.24 -2.06 11.57
CA VAL A 9 8.18 -2.56 10.55
C VAL A 9 8.38 -1.59 9.38
N THR A 10 7.40 -0.71 9.13
CA THR A 10 7.50 0.27 8.03
C THR A 10 8.01 1.62 8.49
N GLY A 11 7.98 1.90 9.79
CA GLY A 11 8.33 3.22 10.32
C GLY A 11 7.25 4.28 10.07
N LEU A 12 6.08 3.88 9.61
CA LEU A 12 4.95 4.79 9.40
C LEU A 12 4.07 4.86 10.63
N THR A 13 3.29 5.93 10.75
CA THR A 13 2.30 6.03 11.81
C THR A 13 1.06 5.23 11.46
N LYS A 14 0.28 4.84 12.47
CA LYS A 14 -1.00 4.16 12.25
C LYS A 14 -1.95 5.02 11.45
N ASP A 15 -1.96 6.34 11.69
CA ASP A 15 -2.82 7.26 10.97
C ASP A 15 -2.48 7.31 9.49
N THR A 16 -1.19 7.30 9.16
CA THR A 16 -0.73 7.26 7.77
C THR A 16 -1.17 5.97 7.10
N ILE A 17 -1.04 4.83 7.79
CA ILE A 17 -1.46 3.53 7.25
C ILE A 17 -2.98 3.52 7.02
N ARG A 18 -3.77 4.04 7.95
CA ARG A 18 -5.22 4.15 7.80
C ARG A 18 -5.59 5.02 6.61
N TYR A 19 -4.90 6.13 6.43
CA TYR A 19 -5.12 7.02 5.29
C TYR A 19 -4.84 6.29 3.97
N TYR A 20 -3.72 5.58 3.88
CA TYR A 20 -3.37 4.82 2.68
C TYR A 20 -4.39 3.71 2.39
N THR A 21 -4.92 3.08 3.43
CA THR A 21 -5.96 2.06 3.29
C THR A 21 -7.25 2.69 2.77
N GLN A 22 -7.64 3.84 3.30
CA GLN A 22 -8.85 4.56 2.88
C GLN A 22 -8.77 5.01 1.44
N MET A 23 -7.62 5.48 0.99
CA MET A 23 -7.46 5.92 -0.40
C MET A 23 -7.30 4.77 -1.39
N GLY A 24 -7.23 3.54 -0.91
CA GLY A 24 -7.10 2.37 -1.76
C GLY A 24 -5.69 2.06 -2.24
N LEU A 25 -4.69 2.71 -1.66
CA LEU A 25 -3.29 2.45 -2.00
C LEU A 25 -2.85 1.08 -1.51
N ILE A 26 -3.29 0.70 -0.32
CA ILE A 26 -3.06 -0.62 0.25
C ILE A 26 -4.38 -1.23 0.67
N ASN A 27 -4.43 -2.55 0.73
CA ASN A 27 -5.61 -3.30 1.11
C ASN A 27 -5.32 -4.12 2.35
N ALA A 28 -6.33 -4.24 3.21
CA ALA A 28 -6.26 -5.09 4.39
C ALA A 28 -7.33 -6.16 4.29
N GLY A 29 -6.95 -7.40 4.64
CA GLY A 29 -7.92 -8.43 4.93
C GLY A 29 -8.56 -8.17 6.28
N GLN A 30 -9.40 -9.09 6.73
CA GLN A 30 -10.03 -9.01 8.05
C GLN A 30 -9.68 -10.25 8.86
N LYS A 31 -9.23 -10.01 10.08
CA LYS A 31 -8.91 -11.09 11.02
C LYS A 31 -9.94 -11.05 12.14
N PRO A 32 -10.74 -12.10 12.29
CA PRO A 32 -11.70 -12.14 13.39
C PRO A 32 -10.98 -12.30 14.74
N ALA A 33 -11.46 -11.60 15.74
CA ALA A 33 -10.96 -11.69 17.10
C ALA A 33 -12.15 -11.50 18.04
N GLY A 34 -12.75 -12.58 18.46
CA GLY A 34 -14.00 -12.56 19.22
C GLY A 34 -15.13 -12.00 18.39
N ASN A 35 -15.80 -10.96 18.88
CA ASN A 35 -16.89 -10.30 18.18
C ASN A 35 -16.43 -9.14 17.27
N LYS A 36 -15.12 -8.89 17.22
CA LYS A 36 -14.55 -7.78 16.45
C LYS A 36 -13.76 -8.31 15.27
N LYS A 37 -13.65 -7.48 14.24
CA LYS A 37 -12.78 -7.75 13.09
C LYS A 37 -11.70 -6.68 13.04
N TYR A 38 -10.46 -7.12 12.87
CA TYR A 38 -9.31 -6.23 12.76
C TYR A 38 -8.74 -6.30 11.36
N ALA A 39 -8.22 -5.16 10.89
CA ALA A 39 -7.50 -5.13 9.65
C ALA A 39 -6.25 -6.01 9.75
N ASP A 40 -6.07 -6.90 8.78
CA ASP A 40 -4.95 -7.84 8.74
C ASP A 40 -4.14 -7.56 7.46
N TYR A 41 -2.94 -7.03 7.64
CA TYR A 41 -2.04 -6.70 6.54
C TYR A 41 -1.05 -7.83 6.34
N ASP A 42 -0.65 -8.07 5.08
CA ASP A 42 0.30 -9.13 4.76
C ASP A 42 1.70 -8.57 4.42
N GLU A 43 2.63 -9.49 4.15
CA GLU A 43 4.00 -9.09 3.80
C GLU A 43 4.08 -8.34 2.48
N ALA A 44 3.18 -8.63 1.54
CA ALA A 44 3.12 -7.89 0.29
C ALA A 44 2.82 -6.41 0.53
N THR A 45 2.02 -6.10 1.56
CA THR A 45 1.75 -4.72 1.97
C THR A 45 3.02 -4.04 2.47
N VAL A 46 3.87 -4.74 3.20
CA VAL A 46 5.16 -4.18 3.66
C VAL A 46 6.03 -3.80 2.46
N ALA A 47 6.14 -4.70 1.48
CA ALA A 47 6.90 -4.42 0.26
C ALA A 47 6.33 -3.24 -0.52
N LEU A 48 5.00 -3.18 -0.62
CA LEU A 48 4.30 -2.09 -1.31
C LEU A 48 4.57 -0.75 -0.62
N LEU A 49 4.51 -0.71 0.70
CA LEU A 49 4.79 0.52 1.45
C LEU A 49 6.24 0.96 1.29
N GLY A 50 7.17 0.03 1.13
CA GLY A 50 8.56 0.34 0.79
C GLY A 50 8.65 1.07 -0.55
N HIS A 51 7.92 0.59 -1.56
CA HIS A 51 7.86 1.24 -2.87
C HIS A 51 7.19 2.61 -2.79
N VAL A 52 6.17 2.76 -1.98
CA VAL A 52 5.52 4.05 -1.75
C VAL A 52 6.49 5.06 -1.16
N LYS A 53 7.25 4.67 -0.15
CA LYS A 53 8.24 5.54 0.47
C LYS A 53 9.30 5.97 -0.54
N LEU A 54 9.79 5.04 -1.34
CA LEU A 54 10.78 5.32 -2.38
C LEU A 54 10.21 6.29 -3.42
N GLY A 55 8.99 6.05 -3.90
CA GLY A 55 8.34 6.92 -4.88
C GLY A 55 8.19 8.34 -4.37
N LYS A 56 7.78 8.50 -3.11
CA LYS A 56 7.67 9.83 -2.50
C LYS A 56 9.02 10.52 -2.38
N SER A 57 10.07 9.78 -2.09
CA SER A 57 11.41 10.33 -1.93
C SER A 57 11.97 10.88 -3.24
N VAL A 58 11.50 10.40 -4.39
CA VAL A 58 11.93 10.88 -5.70
C VAL A 58 10.92 11.83 -6.36
N GLY A 59 9.92 12.27 -5.60
CA GLY A 59 9.02 13.35 -6.03
C GLY A 59 7.66 12.93 -6.57
N PHE A 60 7.31 11.65 -6.54
CA PHE A 60 5.98 11.22 -6.97
C PHE A 60 4.92 11.57 -5.92
N THR A 61 3.73 11.96 -6.39
CA THR A 61 2.59 12.13 -5.49
C THR A 61 1.97 10.78 -5.15
N LEU A 62 1.21 10.73 -4.05
CA LEU A 62 0.48 9.51 -3.68
C LEU A 62 -0.50 9.07 -4.76
N SER A 63 -1.13 10.03 -5.43
CA SER A 63 -2.06 9.75 -6.53
C SER A 63 -1.36 9.04 -7.68
N GLU A 64 -0.16 9.51 -8.05
CA GLU A 64 0.65 8.91 -9.10
C GLU A 64 1.10 7.51 -8.70
N ILE A 65 1.56 7.34 -7.46
CA ILE A 65 2.00 6.05 -6.94
C ILE A 65 0.84 5.05 -6.93
N LYS A 66 -0.33 5.49 -6.48
CA LYS A 66 -1.53 4.64 -6.46
C LYS A 66 -1.91 4.16 -7.85
N SER A 67 -1.89 5.06 -8.82
CA SER A 67 -2.25 4.74 -10.20
C SER A 67 -1.35 3.64 -10.77
N VAL A 68 -0.04 3.79 -10.62
CA VAL A 68 0.94 2.81 -11.10
C VAL A 68 0.78 1.48 -10.35
N THR A 69 0.70 1.55 -9.03
CA THR A 69 0.61 0.35 -8.19
C THR A 69 -0.66 -0.45 -8.46
N THR A 70 -1.80 0.22 -8.53
CA THR A 70 -3.08 -0.43 -8.81
C THR A 70 -3.03 -1.15 -10.16
N SER A 71 -2.52 -0.49 -11.19
CA SER A 71 -2.41 -1.07 -12.52
C SER A 71 -1.49 -2.29 -12.55
N VAL A 72 -0.38 -2.24 -11.82
CA VAL A 72 0.56 -3.38 -11.72
C VAL A 72 -0.13 -4.58 -11.04
N TYR A 73 -0.82 -4.34 -9.93
CA TYR A 73 -1.48 -5.41 -9.19
C TYR A 73 -2.69 -5.98 -9.93
N ASP A 74 -3.36 -5.16 -10.73
CA ASP A 74 -4.46 -5.62 -11.58
C ASP A 74 -3.98 -6.30 -12.86
N GLY A 75 -2.67 -6.27 -13.11
CA GLY A 75 -2.10 -6.86 -14.31
C GLY A 75 -2.43 -6.11 -15.58
N THR A 76 -2.84 -4.86 -15.47
CA THR A 76 -3.23 -4.03 -16.62
C THR A 76 -2.07 -3.27 -17.25
N ILE A 77 -0.94 -3.14 -16.53
CA ILE A 77 0.26 -2.50 -17.07
C ILE A 77 1.15 -3.55 -17.72
N THR A 78 1.46 -3.34 -19.00
CA THR A 78 2.48 -4.08 -19.70
C THR A 78 3.76 -3.25 -19.72
N ASP A 79 4.88 -3.86 -20.10
CA ASP A 79 6.14 -3.15 -20.23
C ASP A 79 6.02 -1.93 -21.14
N GLU A 80 5.28 -2.09 -22.22
CA GLU A 80 5.05 -1.03 -23.19
C GLU A 80 4.23 0.12 -22.60
N THR A 81 3.14 -0.22 -21.90
CA THR A 81 2.32 0.78 -21.21
C THR A 81 3.13 1.50 -20.14
N PHE A 82 3.97 0.79 -19.44
CA PHE A 82 4.82 1.35 -18.40
C PHE A 82 5.80 2.36 -18.99
N LYS A 83 6.37 2.06 -20.15
CA LYS A 83 7.27 3.00 -20.84
C LYS A 83 6.54 4.28 -21.26
N GLU A 84 5.31 4.17 -21.69
CA GLU A 84 4.51 5.33 -22.07
C GLU A 84 4.17 6.23 -20.90
N ALA A 85 4.08 5.67 -19.68
CA ALA A 85 3.77 6.42 -18.47
C ALA A 85 4.95 7.28 -18.00
N PHE A 86 6.12 7.04 -18.52
CA PHE A 86 7.35 7.73 -18.19
C PHE A 86 7.98 8.37 -19.43
#